data_81f1dd694f2bd789b5fd18a1dc12a19e
#
_entry.id   81f1dd694f2bd789b5fd18a1dc12a19e
#
_cell.length_a   1.000
_cell.length_b   1.000
_cell.length_c   1.000
_cell.angle_alpha   90.00
_cell.angle_beta   90.00
_cell.angle_gamma   90.00
#
_symmetry.space_group_name_H-M   'P 1'
#
loop_
_entity.id
_entity.type
_entity.pdbx_description
1 polymer ?
#
loop_
_entity_poly.entity_id
_entity_poly.type
_entity_poly.pdbx_seq_one_letter_code
_entity_poly.pdbx_strand_id
1 'polypeptide(L)'
;MLLLTEAVKPALTDCSCHARSARGCYRPCATVGAIVYAFSMQLHNYFRSSASHRVRIALELKGLQYEYAAIHIARGDHKKTPYTALSADTLVPLLEVDGEKLSQSMAIIEYLDEKYPTPALLPADSVGRARVRALAQSIACDIHPINNLRIIKYLVTELKLEDAAKNAWYSHWCREGLEAFERQLAQRPASTFCHGDLPTLADCCLAPQIFNAHRFNVSVEGLPRTMAAYAACMALPAFQKAHPSNCPDFEP
;
A
#
# COMPACT_ATOMS: atom_id res chain seq x y z
N MET A 1 -6.99 36.59 -38.81
CA MET A 1 -7.46 35.66 -39.82
C MET A 1 -8.03 34.45 -39.06
N LEU A 2 -9.36 34.42 -39.02
CA LEU A 2 -10.17 33.40 -38.37
C LEU A 2 -10.06 32.05 -39.10
N LEU A 3 -10.05 30.96 -38.38
CA LEU A 3 -10.71 29.74 -38.82
C LEU A 3 -11.17 28.95 -37.57
N LEU A 4 -12.49 28.92 -37.43
CA LEU A 4 -13.31 28.07 -36.58
C LEU A 4 -13.26 26.64 -37.12
N THR A 5 -13.15 25.65 -36.26
CA THR A 5 -13.51 24.28 -36.56
C THR A 5 -14.57 23.78 -35.56
N GLU A 6 -15.63 23.28 -36.17
CA GLU A 6 -16.93 22.93 -35.59
C GLU A 6 -16.88 21.72 -34.65
N ALA A 7 -17.74 21.79 -33.64
CA ALA A 7 -18.06 20.68 -32.75
C ALA A 7 -19.07 19.73 -33.41
N VAL A 8 -18.74 18.45 -33.54
CA VAL A 8 -19.67 17.39 -33.92
C VAL A 8 -20.45 16.90 -32.69
N LYS A 9 -21.76 17.15 -32.68
CA LYS A 9 -22.70 16.57 -31.72
C LYS A 9 -23.09 15.15 -32.16
N PRO A 10 -23.19 14.16 -31.29
CA PRO A 10 -23.86 12.90 -31.60
C PRO A 10 -25.37 13.05 -31.51
N ALA A 11 -26.05 12.53 -32.53
CA ALA A 11 -27.50 12.51 -32.66
C ALA A 11 -28.13 11.52 -31.67
N LEU A 12 -29.10 12.01 -30.90
CA LEU A 12 -30.07 11.20 -30.17
C LEU A 12 -31.12 10.64 -31.13
N THR A 13 -31.17 9.35 -31.32
CA THR A 13 -32.27 8.66 -31.97
C THR A 13 -33.36 8.31 -30.98
N ASP A 14 -34.45 8.99 -31.11
CA ASP A 14 -35.72 8.78 -30.42
C ASP A 14 -36.32 7.43 -30.86
N CYS A 15 -36.59 6.54 -29.90
CA CYS A 15 -37.28 5.29 -30.14
C CYS A 15 -38.67 5.35 -29.47
N SER A 16 -39.66 5.88 -30.19
CA SER A 16 -41.05 5.85 -29.75
C SER A 16 -41.69 4.50 -30.07
N CYS A 17 -41.95 3.67 -29.06
CA CYS A 17 -42.80 2.48 -29.17
C CYS A 17 -44.24 2.81 -28.80
N HIS A 18 -45.13 2.79 -29.80
CA HIS A 18 -46.57 2.80 -29.61
C HIS A 18 -47.07 1.41 -29.17
N ALA A 19 -47.81 1.39 -28.09
CA ALA A 19 -48.51 0.19 -27.60
C ALA A 19 -49.78 -0.08 -28.41
N ARG A 20 -50.02 -1.34 -28.84
CA ARG A 20 -51.34 -1.94 -28.88
C ARG A 20 -51.36 -3.42 -28.54
N SER A 21 -52.30 -3.78 -27.73
CA SER A 21 -52.58 -5.04 -27.06
C SER A 21 -52.87 -6.20 -28.03
N ALA A 22 -52.41 -7.42 -27.68
CA ALA A 22 -53.24 -8.63 -27.53
C ALA A 22 -52.39 -9.84 -27.12
N ARG A 23 -52.76 -10.42 -25.99
CA ARG A 23 -52.59 -11.84 -25.59
C ARG A 23 -51.23 -12.55 -25.77
N GLY A 24 -50.56 -12.75 -24.62
CA GLY A 24 -50.00 -14.04 -24.28
C GLY A 24 -48.71 -14.44 -24.96
N CYS A 25 -47.59 -14.12 -24.33
CA CYS A 25 -46.42 -14.99 -24.13
C CYS A 25 -45.32 -14.16 -23.50
N TYR A 26 -45.14 -14.32 -22.19
CA TYR A 26 -44.00 -13.81 -21.49
C TYR A 26 -42.79 -14.64 -21.95
N ARG A 27 -41.99 -14.11 -22.87
CA ARG A 27 -40.59 -14.56 -23.04
C ARG A 27 -39.74 -13.68 -22.15
N PRO A 28 -38.95 -14.22 -21.24
CA PRO A 28 -37.99 -13.42 -20.50
C PRO A 28 -36.98 -12.83 -21.50
N CYS A 29 -36.93 -11.50 -21.53
CA CYS A 29 -35.91 -10.77 -22.22
C CYS A 29 -34.56 -11.20 -21.66
N ALA A 30 -33.66 -11.64 -22.53
CA ALA A 30 -32.31 -12.01 -22.18
C ALA A 30 -31.67 -10.91 -21.35
N THR A 31 -31.20 -11.29 -20.17
CA THR A 31 -30.39 -10.46 -19.29
C THR A 31 -29.26 -9.83 -20.11
N VAL A 32 -29.33 -8.51 -20.31
CA VAL A 32 -28.17 -7.74 -20.75
C VAL A 32 -27.12 -7.96 -19.68
N GLY A 33 -26.13 -8.78 -20.00
CA GLY A 33 -25.00 -9.00 -19.12
C GLY A 33 -24.37 -7.64 -18.83
N ALA A 34 -24.41 -7.23 -17.56
CA ALA A 34 -23.63 -6.10 -17.10
C ALA A 34 -22.17 -6.40 -17.49
N ILE A 35 -21.65 -5.66 -18.46
CA ILE A 35 -20.20 -5.63 -18.69
C ILE A 35 -19.65 -4.96 -17.46
N VAL A 36 -19.31 -5.78 -16.47
CA VAL A 36 -18.48 -5.36 -15.36
C VAL A 36 -17.11 -5.09 -15.98
N TYR A 37 -16.83 -3.82 -16.26
CA TYR A 37 -15.45 -3.40 -16.45
C TYR A 37 -14.75 -3.67 -15.13
N ALA A 38 -14.23 -4.85 -14.99
CA ALA A 38 -13.28 -5.17 -13.96
C ALA A 38 -12.04 -4.31 -14.24
N PHE A 39 -11.95 -3.14 -13.59
CA PHE A 39 -10.67 -2.50 -13.42
C PHE A 39 -9.82 -3.49 -12.63
N SER A 40 -9.03 -4.29 -13.34
CA SER A 40 -8.20 -5.30 -12.71
C SER A 40 -6.99 -4.61 -12.14
N MET A 41 -7.11 -4.19 -10.89
CA MET A 41 -5.96 -3.80 -10.10
C MET A 41 -5.35 -5.08 -9.53
N GLN A 42 -4.09 -5.36 -9.85
CA GLN A 42 -3.37 -6.53 -9.33
C GLN A 42 -2.14 -6.08 -8.55
N LEU A 43 -2.04 -6.55 -7.31
CA LEU A 43 -0.89 -6.29 -6.45
C LEU A 43 0.01 -7.52 -6.37
N HIS A 44 1.17 -7.44 -7.01
CA HIS A 44 2.24 -8.41 -6.83
C HIS A 44 2.96 -8.11 -5.52
N ASN A 45 2.87 -9.01 -4.59
CA ASN A 45 3.38 -8.75 -3.25
C ASN A 45 3.75 -10.03 -2.49
N TYR A 46 4.27 -9.86 -1.27
CA TYR A 46 4.62 -10.93 -0.36
C TYR A 46 4.15 -10.59 1.04
N PHE A 47 3.53 -11.54 1.75
CA PHE A 47 2.90 -11.28 3.03
C PHE A 47 3.83 -10.62 4.06
N ARG A 48 5.10 -11.05 4.17
CA ARG A 48 6.10 -10.48 5.10
C ARG A 48 6.77 -9.20 4.61
N SER A 49 6.56 -8.79 3.36
CA SER A 49 7.17 -7.55 2.85
C SER A 49 6.53 -6.32 3.48
N SER A 50 7.31 -5.54 4.24
CA SER A 50 6.84 -4.28 4.82
C SER A 50 6.38 -3.29 3.76
N ALA A 51 7.09 -3.21 2.63
CA ALA A 51 6.72 -2.34 1.53
C ALA A 51 5.38 -2.77 0.90
N SER A 52 5.14 -4.08 0.74
CA SER A 52 3.84 -4.60 0.30
C SER A 52 2.74 -4.36 1.33
N HIS A 53 3.05 -4.55 2.61
CA HIS A 53 2.10 -4.32 3.70
C HIS A 53 1.62 -2.87 3.75
N ARG A 54 2.51 -1.88 3.50
CA ARG A 54 2.12 -0.45 3.36
C ARG A 54 1.04 -0.26 2.29
N VAL A 55 1.23 -0.86 1.11
CA VAL A 55 0.29 -0.74 -0.01
C VAL A 55 -1.03 -1.45 0.30
N ARG A 56 -0.99 -2.65 0.90
CA ARG A 56 -2.21 -3.34 1.35
C ARG A 56 -3.03 -2.48 2.31
N ILE A 57 -2.38 -1.85 3.31
CA ILE A 57 -3.05 -0.94 4.25
C ILE A 57 -3.73 0.21 3.48
N ALA A 58 -3.03 0.84 2.56
CA ALA A 58 -3.58 1.96 1.78
C ALA A 58 -4.79 1.52 0.93
N LEU A 59 -4.72 0.36 0.28
CA LEU A 59 -5.83 -0.21 -0.49
C LEU A 59 -7.05 -0.49 0.41
N GLU A 60 -6.83 -1.08 1.57
CA GLU A 60 -7.90 -1.38 2.53
C GLU A 60 -8.51 -0.11 3.14
N LEU A 61 -7.70 0.91 3.47
CA LEU A 61 -8.19 2.20 3.95
C LEU A 61 -9.08 2.90 2.92
N LYS A 62 -8.74 2.77 1.64
CA LYS A 62 -9.51 3.34 0.53
C LYS A 62 -10.67 2.45 0.07
N GLY A 63 -10.83 1.25 0.62
CA GLY A 63 -11.86 0.30 0.23
C GLY A 63 -11.73 -0.22 -1.21
N LEU A 64 -10.51 -0.20 -1.77
CA LEU A 64 -10.25 -0.60 -3.13
C LEU A 64 -10.07 -2.12 -3.24
N GLN A 65 -10.75 -2.73 -4.21
CA GLN A 65 -10.61 -4.15 -4.51
C GLN A 65 -9.40 -4.37 -5.43
N TYR A 66 -8.64 -5.42 -5.17
CA TYR A 66 -7.48 -5.80 -5.96
C TYR A 66 -7.29 -7.31 -5.97
N GLU A 67 -6.66 -7.81 -7.03
CA GLU A 67 -6.21 -9.19 -7.10
C GLU A 67 -4.88 -9.34 -6.36
N TYR A 68 -4.78 -10.34 -5.48
CA TYR A 68 -3.58 -10.62 -4.70
C TYR A 68 -2.69 -11.60 -5.47
N ALA A 69 -1.56 -11.14 -6.02
CA ALA A 69 -0.58 -11.98 -6.69
C ALA A 69 0.63 -12.21 -5.76
N ALA A 70 0.75 -13.43 -5.24
CA ALA A 70 1.82 -13.80 -4.33
C ALA A 70 3.16 -13.97 -5.05
N ILE A 71 4.21 -13.28 -4.58
CA ILE A 71 5.59 -13.40 -5.06
C ILE A 71 6.50 -13.73 -3.87
N HIS A 72 6.86 -14.99 -3.70
CA HIS A 72 7.57 -15.44 -2.51
C HIS A 72 9.06 -15.06 -2.53
N ILE A 73 9.40 -13.89 -1.95
CA ILE A 73 10.77 -13.32 -2.02
C ILE A 73 11.82 -14.17 -1.27
N ALA A 74 11.46 -14.87 -0.19
CA ALA A 74 12.41 -15.72 0.53
C ALA A 74 12.82 -16.94 -0.32
N ARG A 75 11.90 -17.47 -1.17
CA ARG A 75 12.17 -18.56 -2.13
C ARG A 75 12.81 -18.05 -3.43
N GLY A 76 12.97 -16.74 -3.60
CA GLY A 76 13.59 -16.14 -4.76
C GLY A 76 12.68 -15.99 -5.98
N ASP A 77 11.36 -16.10 -5.85
CA ASP A 77 10.43 -16.02 -6.99
C ASP A 77 10.49 -14.66 -7.69
N HIS A 78 10.78 -13.59 -6.95
CA HIS A 78 11.01 -12.25 -7.51
C HIS A 78 12.22 -12.17 -8.47
N LYS A 79 13.09 -13.19 -8.50
CA LYS A 79 14.28 -13.28 -9.38
C LYS A 79 14.07 -14.25 -10.56
N LYS A 80 12.87 -14.80 -10.72
CA LYS A 80 12.53 -15.77 -11.76
C LYS A 80 11.56 -15.16 -12.76
N THR A 81 11.59 -15.67 -13.99
CA THR A 81 10.52 -15.45 -14.96
C THR A 81 9.24 -16.17 -14.45
N PRO A 82 8.04 -15.59 -14.56
CA PRO A 82 7.70 -14.39 -15.35
C PRO A 82 7.90 -13.05 -14.62
N TYR A 83 8.15 -13.03 -13.29
CA TYR A 83 8.14 -11.79 -12.52
C TYR A 83 9.23 -10.79 -12.98
N THR A 84 10.43 -11.26 -13.35
CA THR A 84 11.50 -10.40 -13.87
C THR A 84 11.15 -9.69 -15.19
N ALA A 85 10.16 -10.20 -15.94
CA ALA A 85 9.62 -9.51 -17.12
C ALA A 85 8.59 -8.42 -16.77
N LEU A 86 8.04 -8.46 -15.54
CA LEU A 86 7.07 -7.48 -15.07
C LEU A 86 7.73 -6.34 -14.29
N SER A 87 8.71 -6.67 -13.44
CA SER A 87 9.35 -5.76 -12.48
C SER A 87 10.80 -5.52 -12.86
N ALA A 88 11.14 -4.28 -13.25
CA ALA A 88 12.50 -3.91 -13.65
C ALA A 88 13.51 -3.98 -12.48
N ASP A 89 13.07 -3.67 -11.26
CA ASP A 89 13.88 -3.72 -10.04
C ASP A 89 13.83 -5.07 -9.32
N THR A 90 12.97 -5.99 -9.80
CA THR A 90 12.74 -7.32 -9.21
C THR A 90 12.36 -7.28 -7.72
N LEU A 91 11.70 -6.22 -7.30
CA LEU A 91 11.23 -6.00 -5.93
C LEU A 91 9.69 -6.09 -5.84
N VAL A 92 9.20 -6.26 -4.64
CA VAL A 92 7.78 -6.12 -4.32
C VAL A 92 7.59 -4.95 -3.34
N PRO A 93 6.45 -4.23 -3.40
CA PRO A 93 5.29 -4.43 -4.26
C PRO A 93 5.47 -3.91 -5.69
N LEU A 94 4.71 -4.51 -6.62
CA LEU A 94 4.41 -3.96 -7.93
C LEU A 94 2.89 -3.91 -8.07
N LEU A 95 2.33 -2.77 -8.45
CA LEU A 95 0.91 -2.61 -8.72
C LEU A 95 0.69 -2.52 -10.23
N GLU A 96 -0.07 -3.45 -10.78
CA GLU A 96 -0.61 -3.34 -12.14
C GLU A 96 -1.99 -2.71 -12.07
N VAL A 97 -2.19 -1.61 -12.79
CA VAL A 97 -3.45 -0.86 -12.82
C VAL A 97 -3.57 -0.09 -14.13
N ASP A 98 -4.73 -0.17 -14.78
CA ASP A 98 -5.02 0.53 -16.04
C ASP A 98 -3.98 0.27 -17.17
N GLY A 99 -3.36 -0.90 -17.17
CA GLY A 99 -2.29 -1.27 -18.11
C GLY A 99 -0.89 -0.78 -17.74
N GLU A 100 -0.77 0.01 -16.66
CA GLU A 100 0.50 0.52 -16.14
C GLU A 100 1.06 -0.36 -15.02
N LYS A 101 2.39 -0.29 -14.82
CA LYS A 101 3.11 -1.02 -13.77
C LYS A 101 3.80 -0.02 -12.85
N LEU A 102 3.31 0.07 -11.63
CA LEU A 102 3.83 1.01 -10.64
C LEU A 102 4.66 0.27 -9.60
N SER A 103 5.89 0.70 -9.42
CA SER A 103 6.81 0.20 -8.37
C SER A 103 6.99 1.24 -7.27
N GLN A 104 7.68 0.86 -6.18
CA GLN A 104 7.92 1.67 -5.00
C GLN A 104 6.65 1.97 -4.18
N SER A 105 6.60 1.41 -2.96
CA SER A 105 5.41 1.49 -2.10
C SER A 105 4.92 2.92 -1.85
N MET A 106 5.83 3.89 -1.73
CA MET A 106 5.48 5.29 -1.51
C MET A 106 4.81 5.89 -2.73
N ALA A 107 5.38 5.68 -3.93
CA ALA A 107 4.82 6.15 -5.19
C ALA A 107 3.44 5.52 -5.47
N ILE A 108 3.30 4.22 -5.20
CA ILE A 108 2.02 3.52 -5.35
C ILE A 108 0.95 4.14 -4.43
N ILE A 109 1.28 4.40 -3.17
CA ILE A 109 0.31 4.97 -2.22
C ILE A 109 -0.05 6.41 -2.59
N GLU A 110 0.91 7.23 -3.02
CA GLU A 110 0.63 8.58 -3.51
C GLU A 110 -0.25 8.56 -4.78
N TYR A 111 0.03 7.67 -5.74
CA TYR A 111 -0.85 7.46 -6.89
C TYR A 111 -2.28 7.09 -6.47
N LEU A 112 -2.43 6.16 -5.51
CA LEU A 112 -3.74 5.79 -4.99
C LEU A 112 -4.44 6.97 -4.30
N ASP A 113 -3.69 7.82 -3.59
CA ASP A 113 -4.24 8.99 -2.91
C ASP A 113 -4.69 10.08 -3.89
N GLU A 114 -3.95 10.29 -4.97
CA GLU A 114 -4.31 11.24 -6.03
C GLU A 114 -5.50 10.75 -6.87
N LYS A 115 -5.50 9.47 -7.26
CA LYS A 115 -6.56 8.90 -8.09
C LYS A 115 -7.86 8.67 -7.32
N TYR A 116 -7.77 8.30 -6.05
CA TYR A 116 -8.90 8.03 -5.15
C TYR A 116 -8.78 8.91 -3.90
N PRO A 117 -9.11 10.20 -3.98
CA PRO A 117 -8.78 11.18 -2.94
C PRO A 117 -9.53 11.00 -1.62
N THR A 118 -10.52 10.11 -1.55
CA THR A 118 -11.33 9.89 -0.34
C THR A 118 -11.30 8.42 0.09
N PRO A 119 -10.95 8.12 1.35
CA PRO A 119 -10.36 9.04 2.35
C PRO A 119 -8.94 9.47 1.97
N ALA A 120 -8.56 10.72 2.28
CA ALA A 120 -7.22 11.22 1.99
C ALA A 120 -6.18 10.62 2.96
N LEU A 121 -5.02 10.23 2.44
CA LEU A 121 -3.87 9.76 3.22
C LEU A 121 -2.83 10.85 3.46
N LEU A 122 -3.02 12.03 2.84
CA LEU A 122 -2.20 13.22 3.04
C LEU A 122 -3.10 14.40 3.42
N PRO A 123 -2.65 15.27 4.36
CA PRO A 123 -3.38 16.50 4.71
C PRO A 123 -3.60 17.42 3.51
N ALA A 124 -4.58 18.33 3.63
CA ALA A 124 -4.87 19.28 2.56
C ALA A 124 -3.79 20.37 2.44
N ASP A 125 -3.21 20.80 3.56
CA ASP A 125 -2.20 21.87 3.59
C ASP A 125 -0.78 21.35 3.26
N SER A 126 0.02 22.21 2.66
CA SER A 126 1.36 21.84 2.17
C SER A 126 2.34 21.48 3.30
N VAL A 127 2.25 22.12 4.45
CA VAL A 127 3.13 21.86 5.61
C VAL A 127 2.77 20.52 6.24
N GLY A 128 1.49 20.23 6.42
CA GLY A 128 1.01 18.92 6.86
C GLY A 128 1.43 17.79 5.92
N ARG A 129 1.26 17.99 4.60
CA ARG A 129 1.73 17.02 3.57
C ARG A 129 3.23 16.76 3.68
N ALA A 130 4.03 17.80 3.80
CA ALA A 130 5.49 17.66 3.96
C ALA A 130 5.84 16.89 5.23
N ARG A 131 5.18 17.18 6.35
CA ARG A 131 5.39 16.50 7.62
C ARG A 131 5.02 15.01 7.55
N VAL A 132 3.85 14.67 7.01
CA VAL A 132 3.42 13.27 6.85
C VAL A 132 4.41 12.51 5.97
N ARG A 133 4.87 13.12 4.86
CA ARG A 133 5.91 12.51 4.01
C ARG A 133 7.23 12.34 4.74
N ALA A 134 7.67 13.32 5.54
CA ALA A 134 8.90 13.20 6.32
C ALA A 134 8.83 12.02 7.31
N LEU A 135 7.72 11.88 8.05
CA LEU A 135 7.48 10.75 8.94
C LEU A 135 7.47 9.41 8.17
N ALA A 136 6.78 9.35 7.05
CA ALA A 136 6.71 8.14 6.24
C ALA A 136 8.09 7.76 5.65
N GLN A 137 8.85 8.75 5.17
CA GLN A 137 10.17 8.54 4.57
C GLN A 137 11.23 8.16 5.60
N SER A 138 11.18 8.67 6.84
CA SER A 138 12.10 8.22 7.89
C SER A 138 12.02 6.71 8.13
N ILE A 139 10.85 6.11 7.93
CA ILE A 139 10.70 4.66 7.95
C ILE A 139 11.07 4.03 6.61
N ALA A 140 10.53 4.56 5.50
CA ALA A 140 10.64 3.95 4.19
C ALA A 140 12.04 4.09 3.56
N CYS A 141 12.77 5.16 3.88
CA CYS A 141 14.06 5.49 3.28
C CYS A 141 15.24 5.33 4.25
N ASP A 142 15.01 5.45 5.57
CA ASP A 142 16.11 5.41 6.53
C ASP A 142 16.18 4.10 7.33
N ILE A 143 15.04 3.57 7.83
CA ILE A 143 15.03 2.33 8.62
C ILE A 143 14.94 1.09 7.72
N HIS A 144 13.91 1.03 6.86
CA HIS A 144 13.58 -0.17 6.10
C HIS A 144 14.70 -0.61 5.13
N PRO A 145 15.35 0.26 4.35
CA PRO A 145 16.31 -0.17 3.33
C PRO A 145 17.54 -0.86 3.91
N ILE A 146 18.06 -0.38 5.05
CA ILE A 146 19.26 -0.95 5.69
C ILE A 146 19.00 -2.24 6.45
N ASN A 147 17.73 -2.51 6.76
CA ASN A 147 17.26 -3.74 7.41
C ASN A 147 16.52 -4.68 6.44
N ASN A 148 16.52 -4.35 5.13
CA ASN A 148 15.87 -5.14 4.11
C ASN A 148 16.54 -6.53 3.95
N LEU A 149 15.75 -7.52 3.54
CA LEU A 149 16.22 -8.90 3.33
C LEU A 149 17.48 -8.98 2.44
N ARG A 150 17.60 -8.14 1.39
CA ARG A 150 18.77 -8.12 0.51
C ARG A 150 20.06 -7.72 1.25
N ILE A 151 19.96 -6.73 2.14
CA ILE A 151 21.09 -6.28 2.96
C ILE A 151 21.43 -7.35 4.00
N ILE A 152 20.44 -7.86 4.72
CA ILE A 152 20.66 -8.92 5.71
C ILE A 152 21.27 -10.17 5.07
N LYS A 153 20.81 -10.58 3.86
CA LYS A 153 21.44 -11.67 3.12
C LYS A 153 22.90 -11.36 2.80
N TYR A 154 23.21 -10.16 2.30
CA TYR A 154 24.57 -9.77 1.99
C TYR A 154 25.50 -9.82 3.21
N LEU A 155 25.04 -9.29 4.36
CA LEU A 155 25.79 -9.34 5.61
C LEU A 155 26.14 -10.78 6.00
N VAL A 156 25.21 -11.73 5.85
CA VAL A 156 25.42 -13.13 6.19
C VAL A 156 26.23 -13.88 5.12
N THR A 157 25.89 -13.71 3.84
CA THR A 157 26.49 -14.54 2.77
C THR A 157 27.85 -14.04 2.33
N GLU A 158 28.04 -12.72 2.20
CA GLU A 158 29.29 -12.12 1.70
C GLU A 158 30.24 -11.72 2.85
N LEU A 159 29.69 -11.00 3.85
CA LEU A 159 30.51 -10.55 4.99
C LEU A 159 30.62 -11.61 6.10
N LYS A 160 29.92 -12.75 5.96
CA LYS A 160 29.99 -13.89 6.90
C LYS A 160 29.66 -13.52 8.34
N LEU A 161 28.75 -12.55 8.55
CA LEU A 161 28.36 -12.18 9.90
C LEU A 161 27.59 -13.33 10.57
N GLU A 162 27.97 -13.62 11.78
CA GLU A 162 27.27 -14.55 12.66
C GLU A 162 25.90 -13.98 13.07
N ASP A 163 24.97 -14.84 13.46
CA ASP A 163 23.60 -14.46 13.83
C ASP A 163 23.54 -13.38 14.90
N ALA A 164 24.41 -13.39 15.89
CA ALA A 164 24.48 -12.38 16.92
C ALA A 164 24.79 -10.98 16.34
N ALA A 165 25.80 -10.89 15.46
CA ALA A 165 26.18 -9.62 14.81
C ALA A 165 25.10 -9.12 13.84
N LYS A 166 24.47 -10.03 13.06
CA LYS A 166 23.33 -9.72 12.20
C LYS A 166 22.14 -9.18 13.01
N ASN A 167 21.81 -9.81 14.14
CA ASN A 167 20.70 -9.37 14.99
C ASN A 167 21.03 -8.04 15.69
N ALA A 168 22.28 -7.83 16.10
CA ALA A 168 22.75 -6.56 16.65
C ALA A 168 22.61 -5.42 15.61
N TRP A 169 23.03 -5.65 14.34
CA TRP A 169 22.81 -4.71 13.24
C TRP A 169 21.34 -4.32 13.10
N TYR A 170 20.48 -5.35 13.01
CA TYR A 170 19.04 -5.10 12.79
C TYR A 170 18.44 -4.29 13.95
N SER A 171 18.74 -4.69 15.18
CA SER A 171 18.22 -4.03 16.38
C SER A 171 18.71 -2.60 16.51
N HIS A 172 20.00 -2.36 16.27
CA HIS A 172 20.61 -1.03 16.33
C HIS A 172 19.88 -0.04 15.41
N TRP A 173 19.86 -0.32 14.10
CA TRP A 173 19.28 0.60 13.13
C TRP A 173 17.76 0.74 13.25
N CYS A 174 17.08 -0.35 13.58
CA CYS A 174 15.64 -0.28 13.84
C CYS A 174 15.34 0.60 15.06
N ARG A 175 16.07 0.42 16.15
CA ARG A 175 15.86 1.17 17.39
C ARG A 175 16.19 2.65 17.22
N GLU A 176 17.35 2.97 16.66
CA GLU A 176 17.78 4.36 16.42
C GLU A 176 16.77 5.11 15.56
N GLY A 177 16.29 4.48 14.47
CA GLY A 177 15.29 5.07 13.62
C GLY A 177 13.93 5.26 14.29
N LEU A 178 13.47 4.30 15.10
CA LEU A 178 12.22 4.44 15.85
C LEU A 178 12.31 5.51 16.95
N GLU A 179 13.46 5.69 17.58
CA GLU A 179 13.70 6.79 18.53
C GLU A 179 13.68 8.16 17.82
N ALA A 180 14.26 8.25 16.62
CA ALA A 180 14.17 9.45 15.81
C ALA A 180 12.72 9.74 15.42
N PHE A 181 11.96 8.72 15.06
CA PHE A 181 10.53 8.83 14.74
C PHE A 181 9.72 9.31 15.95
N GLU A 182 9.97 8.76 17.15
CA GLU A 182 9.34 9.21 18.39
C GLU A 182 9.62 10.69 18.67
N ARG A 183 10.89 11.13 18.50
CA ARG A 183 11.26 12.54 18.67
C ARG A 183 10.54 13.44 17.65
N GLN A 184 10.35 12.99 16.42
CA GLN A 184 9.59 13.74 15.40
C GLN A 184 8.11 13.85 15.78
N LEU A 185 7.49 12.79 16.29
CA LEU A 185 6.12 12.85 16.80
C LEU A 185 6.01 13.81 17.98
N ALA A 186 7.02 13.85 18.85
CA ALA A 186 7.05 14.71 20.04
C ALA A 186 7.15 16.20 19.74
N GLN A 187 7.53 16.61 18.52
CA GLN A 187 7.58 18.02 18.10
C GLN A 187 6.19 18.71 17.98
N ARG A 188 5.11 17.96 18.08
CA ARG A 188 3.73 18.45 17.99
C ARG A 188 2.90 17.91 19.15
N PRO A 189 1.76 18.52 19.47
CA PRO A 189 0.80 17.93 20.39
C PRO A 189 0.46 16.48 20.01
N ALA A 190 0.13 15.68 21.00
CA ALA A 190 -0.29 14.30 20.75
C ALA A 190 -1.56 14.28 19.90
N SER A 191 -1.63 13.32 18.98
CA SER A 191 -2.77 13.04 18.12
C SER A 191 -3.06 11.54 18.12
N THR A 192 -4.21 11.14 17.63
CA THR A 192 -4.63 9.73 17.58
C THR A 192 -3.71 8.91 16.68
N PHE A 193 -3.34 9.46 15.50
CA PHE A 193 -2.43 8.85 14.53
C PHE A 193 -1.13 9.64 14.43
N CYS A 194 -0.24 9.26 13.56
CA CYS A 194 1.04 9.97 13.34
C CYS A 194 0.84 11.47 13.04
N HIS A 195 -0.30 11.82 12.47
CA HIS A 195 -0.67 13.20 12.17
C HIS A 195 -2.20 13.39 12.19
N GLY A 196 -2.72 13.98 13.26
CA GLY A 196 -4.17 14.24 13.41
C GLY A 196 -4.97 13.02 13.82
N ASP A 197 -6.28 13.04 13.47
CA ASP A 197 -7.27 12.09 13.97
C ASP A 197 -7.71 11.05 12.92
N LEU A 198 -7.09 11.05 11.75
CA LEU A 198 -7.28 10.05 10.70
C LEU A 198 -5.95 9.44 10.30
N PRO A 199 -5.94 8.16 9.90
CA PRO A 199 -4.73 7.49 9.45
C PRO A 199 -4.19 8.13 8.16
N THR A 200 -2.88 8.27 8.10
CA THR A 200 -2.15 8.91 7.01
C THR A 200 -1.16 7.95 6.36
N LEU A 201 -0.46 8.41 5.31
CA LEU A 201 0.67 7.73 4.70
C LEU A 201 1.75 7.32 5.75
N ALA A 202 1.95 8.14 6.79
CA ALA A 202 2.90 7.85 7.86
C ALA A 202 2.48 6.59 8.66
N ASP A 203 1.19 6.45 8.92
CA ASP A 203 0.62 5.30 9.63
C ASP A 203 0.71 4.01 8.78
N CYS A 204 0.52 4.13 7.46
CA CYS A 204 0.76 3.02 6.53
C CYS A 204 2.21 2.52 6.60
N CYS A 205 3.17 3.40 6.91
CA CYS A 205 4.58 3.02 7.08
C CYS A 205 4.88 2.51 8.50
N LEU A 206 4.27 3.11 9.52
CA LEU A 206 4.52 2.79 10.92
C LEU A 206 4.10 1.35 11.26
N ALA A 207 2.89 0.95 10.90
CA ALA A 207 2.36 -0.35 11.31
C ALA A 207 3.24 -1.54 10.83
N PRO A 208 3.68 -1.62 9.56
CA PRO A 208 4.64 -2.64 9.13
C PRO A 208 6.00 -2.58 9.81
N GLN A 209 6.46 -1.38 10.19
CA GLN A 209 7.74 -1.22 10.87
C GLN A 209 7.69 -1.76 12.30
N ILE A 210 6.63 -1.47 13.05
CA ILE A 210 6.44 -2.01 14.41
C ILE A 210 6.21 -3.53 14.35
N PHE A 211 5.45 -4.04 13.37
CA PHE A 211 5.35 -5.48 13.16
C PHE A 211 6.72 -6.15 13.01
N ASN A 212 7.62 -5.56 12.24
CA ASN A 212 8.99 -6.07 12.11
C ASN A 212 9.80 -5.91 13.39
N ALA A 213 9.69 -4.79 14.11
CA ALA A 213 10.37 -4.61 15.38
C ALA A 213 10.01 -5.75 16.36
N HIS A 214 8.73 -6.06 16.51
CA HIS A 214 8.26 -7.17 17.32
C HIS A 214 8.81 -8.52 16.83
N ARG A 215 8.75 -8.78 15.54
CA ARG A 215 9.23 -10.04 14.92
C ARG A 215 10.72 -10.28 15.14
N PHE A 216 11.53 -9.22 15.19
CA PHE A 216 12.97 -9.30 15.44
C PHE A 216 13.35 -9.02 16.91
N ASN A 217 12.37 -9.00 17.81
CA ASN A 217 12.56 -8.74 19.25
C ASN A 217 13.28 -7.41 19.52
N VAL A 218 13.06 -6.39 18.71
CA VAL A 218 13.57 -5.03 18.95
C VAL A 218 12.68 -4.37 19.99
N SER A 219 13.27 -3.86 21.06
CA SER A 219 12.54 -3.15 22.12
C SER A 219 11.85 -1.90 21.55
N VAL A 220 10.59 -1.71 21.92
CA VAL A 220 9.80 -0.50 21.67
C VAL A 220 9.53 0.29 22.95
N GLU A 221 10.20 -0.06 24.03
CA GLU A 221 10.13 0.65 25.30
C GLU A 221 10.61 2.10 25.16
N GLY A 222 9.94 3.04 25.84
CA GLY A 222 10.27 4.46 25.75
C GLY A 222 9.80 5.16 24.45
N LEU A 223 8.91 4.54 23.67
CA LEU A 223 8.31 5.10 22.45
C LEU A 223 6.79 5.31 22.61
N PRO A 224 6.33 6.10 23.60
CA PRO A 224 4.91 6.13 23.96
C PRO A 224 4.01 6.67 22.86
N ARG A 225 4.43 7.68 22.09
CA ARG A 225 3.62 8.26 21.00
C ARG A 225 3.56 7.34 19.78
N THR A 226 4.70 6.75 19.44
CA THR A 226 4.80 5.75 18.37
C THR A 226 3.89 4.56 18.66
N MET A 227 3.91 4.05 19.90
CA MET A 227 3.09 2.90 20.28
C MET A 227 1.60 3.25 20.41
N ALA A 228 1.26 4.48 20.83
CA ALA A 228 -0.12 4.94 20.84
C ALA A 228 -0.69 5.03 19.42
N ALA A 229 0.04 5.62 18.47
CA ALA A 229 -0.36 5.68 17.06
C ALA A 229 -0.48 4.27 16.45
N TYR A 230 0.47 3.38 16.74
CA TYR A 230 0.40 1.98 16.31
C TYR A 230 -0.84 1.26 16.86
N ALA A 231 -1.15 1.43 18.14
CA ALA A 231 -2.33 0.84 18.75
C ALA A 231 -3.63 1.35 18.10
N ALA A 232 -3.72 2.66 17.81
CA ALA A 232 -4.84 3.24 17.08
C ALA A 232 -4.97 2.65 15.66
N CYS A 233 -3.87 2.48 14.94
CA CYS A 233 -3.85 1.81 13.65
C CYS A 233 -4.41 0.39 13.74
N MET A 234 -3.93 -0.41 14.68
CA MET A 234 -4.31 -1.82 14.84
C MET A 234 -5.77 -2.00 15.31
N ALA A 235 -6.40 -0.96 15.83
CA ALA A 235 -7.84 -0.95 16.13
C ALA A 235 -8.72 -0.85 14.86
N LEU A 236 -8.16 -0.41 13.73
CA LEU A 236 -8.90 -0.24 12.49
C LEU A 236 -8.99 -1.53 11.68
N PRO A 237 -10.18 -1.90 11.15
CA PRO A 237 -10.36 -3.11 10.32
C PRO A 237 -9.42 -3.16 9.11
N ALA A 238 -9.11 -2.01 8.48
CA ALA A 238 -8.21 -1.93 7.32
C ALA A 238 -6.80 -2.42 7.64
N PHE A 239 -6.24 -2.06 8.79
CA PHE A 239 -4.91 -2.52 9.23
C PHE A 239 -4.92 -3.99 9.61
N GLN A 240 -5.99 -4.45 10.26
CA GLN A 240 -6.16 -5.86 10.61
C GLN A 240 -6.26 -6.73 9.36
N LYS A 241 -7.08 -6.33 8.39
CA LYS A 241 -7.24 -7.07 7.13
C LYS A 241 -5.95 -7.13 6.31
N ALA A 242 -5.17 -6.04 6.28
CA ALA A 242 -3.89 -5.96 5.59
C ALA A 242 -2.74 -6.70 6.31
N HIS A 243 -2.96 -7.17 7.57
CA HIS A 243 -1.92 -7.79 8.38
C HIS A 243 -1.35 -9.05 7.71
N PRO A 244 -0.05 -9.33 7.84
CA PRO A 244 0.59 -10.51 7.23
C PRO A 244 -0.10 -11.84 7.51
N SER A 245 -0.62 -12.07 8.73
CA SER A 245 -1.33 -13.30 9.09
C SER A 245 -2.64 -13.53 8.35
N ASN A 246 -3.20 -12.50 7.72
CA ASN A 246 -4.45 -12.56 6.98
C ASN A 246 -4.24 -12.61 5.44
N CYS A 247 -2.98 -12.68 5.00
CA CYS A 247 -2.65 -12.80 3.59
C CYS A 247 -2.81 -14.23 3.08
N PRO A 248 -3.24 -14.44 1.81
CA PRO A 248 -3.44 -15.79 1.24
C PRO A 248 -2.17 -16.66 1.20
N ASP A 249 -0.98 -16.02 1.12
CA ASP A 249 0.32 -16.68 1.10
C ASP A 249 1.00 -16.74 2.48
N PHE A 250 0.23 -16.54 3.56
CA PHE A 250 0.77 -16.57 4.91
C PHE A 250 1.36 -17.95 5.25
N GLU A 251 2.60 -17.93 5.73
CA GLU A 251 3.30 -19.06 6.32
C GLU A 251 3.75 -18.68 7.75
N PRO A 252 3.46 -19.51 8.77
CA PRO A 252 3.79 -19.26 10.19
C PRO A 252 5.29 -19.05 10.44
#